data_4236450efbf363884fe5c4bce1b7dd29
#
_entry.id   4236450efbf363884fe5c4bce1b7dd29
#
_cell.length_a   1.000
_cell.length_b   1.000
_cell.length_c   1.000
_cell.angle_alpha   90.00
_cell.angle_beta   90.00
_cell.angle_gamma   90.00
#
_symmetry.space_group_name_H-M   'P 1'
#
loop_
_entity.id
_entity.type
_entity.pdbx_description
1 polymer ?
#
loop_
_entity_poly.entity_id
_entity_poly.type
_entity_poly.pdbx_seq_one_letter_code
_entity_poly.pdbx_strand_id
1 'polypeptide(L)'
;MKYHARTPEENEKLNNVWVKGHTDFGSLTLLFRQPVAALQVRTPQETWKYVKPYPASITVNIADSLSFLTNGYLKSSIHRVVAPPPDQAHIDRLGVLYFVRPADELVLRPVESPLLERLGLMKEADPQEPVLTAGEWVKARVAKNVNKAGGSKETSGEQEIIKGVKAKYYD
;
A
#
# COMPACT_ATOMS: atom_id res chain seq x y z
N MET A 1 8.44 8.48 9.57
CA MET A 1 7.47 9.53 9.16
C MET A 1 6.92 10.23 10.39
N LYS A 2 6.75 11.55 10.34
CA LYS A 2 6.08 12.33 11.39
C LYS A 2 4.90 13.08 10.78
N TYR A 3 3.74 12.90 11.35
CA TYR A 3 2.53 13.67 11.02
C TYR A 3 2.31 14.67 12.15
N HIS A 4 2.29 15.96 11.82
CA HIS A 4 1.98 16.98 12.80
C HIS A 4 0.49 17.01 13.07
N ALA A 5 0.13 17.26 14.32
CA ALA A 5 -1.25 17.55 14.68
C ALA A 5 -1.77 18.76 13.86
N ARG A 6 -3.01 18.68 13.44
CA ARG A 6 -3.67 19.72 12.62
C ARG A 6 -4.91 20.22 13.34
N THR A 7 -5.28 21.45 13.04
CA THR A 7 -6.54 22.00 13.54
C THR A 7 -7.75 21.30 12.91
N PRO A 8 -8.93 21.38 13.52
CA PRO A 8 -10.15 20.84 12.91
C PRO A 8 -10.40 21.39 11.50
N GLU A 9 -10.19 22.69 11.29
CA GLU A 9 -10.39 23.38 10.01
C GLU A 9 -9.40 22.87 8.93
N GLU A 10 -8.15 22.59 9.31
CA GLU A 10 -7.16 22.02 8.41
C GLU A 10 -7.54 20.57 8.04
N ASN A 11 -8.02 19.80 9.00
CA ASN A 11 -8.47 18.43 8.76
C ASN A 11 -9.73 18.39 7.86
N GLU A 12 -10.67 19.30 8.06
CA GLU A 12 -11.87 19.40 7.23
C GLU A 12 -11.53 19.66 5.74
N LYS A 13 -10.58 20.58 5.47
CA LYS A 13 -10.09 20.87 4.12
C LYS A 13 -9.51 19.64 3.40
N LEU A 14 -9.06 18.63 4.16
CA LEU A 14 -8.50 17.37 3.67
C LEU A 14 -9.50 16.20 3.77
N ASN A 15 -10.78 16.48 4.05
CA ASN A 15 -11.79 15.44 4.35
C ASN A 15 -11.31 14.47 5.44
N ASN A 16 -10.54 14.96 6.41
CA ASN A 16 -9.90 14.16 7.48
C ASN A 16 -8.94 13.06 6.97
N VAL A 17 -8.48 13.09 5.74
CA VAL A 17 -7.55 12.11 5.17
C VAL A 17 -6.16 12.72 5.04
N TRP A 18 -5.20 12.20 5.80
CA TRP A 18 -3.82 12.66 5.78
C TRP A 18 -2.97 11.97 4.70
N VAL A 19 -3.25 10.70 4.46
CA VAL A 19 -2.67 9.92 3.34
C VAL A 19 -3.79 9.12 2.71
N LYS A 20 -4.01 9.34 1.43
CA LYS A 20 -5.05 8.66 0.66
C LYS A 20 -4.83 7.15 0.59
N GLY A 21 -5.91 6.42 0.30
CA GLY A 21 -5.88 4.97 0.18
C GLY A 21 -4.93 4.49 -0.92
N HIS A 22 -4.01 3.61 -0.55
CA HIS A 22 -2.99 3.06 -1.44
C HIS A 22 -2.55 1.68 -0.99
N THR A 23 -1.78 1.02 -1.84
CA THR A 23 -0.98 -0.16 -1.51
C THR A 23 0.48 0.21 -1.50
N ASP A 24 1.27 -0.47 -0.67
CA ASP A 24 2.73 -0.38 -0.74
C ASP A 24 3.27 -1.21 -1.91
N PHE A 25 4.41 -0.84 -2.47
CA PHE A 25 4.92 -1.45 -3.70
C PHE A 25 6.03 -2.50 -3.50
N GLY A 26 6.56 -2.66 -2.27
CA GLY A 26 7.54 -3.68 -1.94
C GLY A 26 6.93 -5.06 -1.70
N SER A 27 7.60 -5.90 -0.89
CA SER A 27 7.10 -7.21 -0.47
C SER A 27 6.25 -7.13 0.79
N LEU A 28 6.81 -6.50 1.82
CA LEU A 28 6.17 -6.30 3.12
C LEU A 28 6.48 -4.90 3.64
N THR A 29 5.59 -4.38 4.46
CA THR A 29 5.86 -3.22 5.30
C THR A 29 5.74 -3.61 6.76
N LEU A 30 6.77 -3.31 7.54
CA LEU A 30 6.80 -3.50 8.99
C LEU A 30 6.56 -2.13 9.63
N LEU A 31 5.40 -1.95 10.23
CA LEU A 31 5.04 -0.73 10.94
C LEU A 31 5.17 -0.98 12.45
N PHE A 32 6.16 -0.34 13.06
CA PHE A 32 6.32 -0.38 14.50
C PHE A 32 5.16 0.33 15.19
N ARG A 33 4.78 -0.18 16.35
CA ARG A 33 3.62 0.30 17.09
C ARG A 33 3.55 1.83 17.14
N GLN A 34 2.37 2.36 16.86
CA GLN A 34 2.04 3.78 16.97
C GLN A 34 0.87 3.94 17.94
N PRO A 35 1.05 4.68 19.05
CA PRO A 35 0.00 4.81 20.06
C PRO A 35 -1.20 5.65 19.58
N VAL A 36 -0.98 6.53 18.57
CA VAL A 36 -2.03 7.40 18.03
C VAL A 36 -2.81 6.66 16.94
N ALA A 37 -4.11 6.53 17.13
CA ALA A 37 -5.01 5.86 16.19
C ALA A 37 -5.24 6.72 14.95
N ALA A 38 -4.82 6.22 13.77
CA ALA A 38 -5.04 6.93 12.50
C ALA A 38 -4.96 5.99 11.28
N LEU A 39 -4.35 4.81 11.43
CA LEU A 39 -4.24 3.84 10.36
C LEU A 39 -5.58 3.14 10.16
N GLN A 40 -6.05 3.11 8.93
CA GLN A 40 -7.21 2.34 8.50
C GLN A 40 -6.83 1.39 7.37
N VAL A 41 -7.43 0.20 7.37
CA VAL A 41 -7.35 -0.77 6.28
C VAL A 41 -8.71 -0.90 5.60
N ARG A 42 -8.70 -1.14 4.28
CA ARG A 42 -9.92 -1.39 3.53
C ARG A 42 -10.27 -2.88 3.61
N THR A 43 -11.48 -3.17 4.01
CA THR A 43 -11.99 -4.54 4.08
C THR A 43 -12.43 -5.06 2.71
N PRO A 44 -12.64 -6.39 2.55
CA PRO A 44 -13.25 -6.94 1.34
C PRO A 44 -14.64 -6.38 1.01
N GLN A 45 -15.36 -5.89 2.04
CA GLN A 45 -16.69 -5.23 1.89
C GLN A 45 -16.56 -3.73 1.55
N GLU A 46 -15.36 -3.30 1.15
CA GLU A 46 -15.05 -1.93 0.76
C GLU A 46 -15.23 -0.86 1.86
N THR A 47 -15.25 -1.29 3.12
CA THR A 47 -15.32 -0.40 4.29
C THR A 47 -13.95 -0.16 4.90
N TRP A 48 -13.78 0.98 5.58
CA TRP A 48 -12.56 1.30 6.29
C TRP A 48 -12.66 0.93 7.77
N LYS A 49 -11.65 0.20 8.27
CA LYS A 49 -11.56 -0.15 9.69
C LYS A 49 -10.22 0.29 10.28
N TYR A 50 -10.26 0.85 11.48
CA TYR A 50 -9.05 1.19 12.22
C TYR A 50 -8.26 -0.03 12.61
N VAL A 51 -6.93 0.08 12.47
CA VAL A 51 -5.99 -0.89 13.02
C VAL A 51 -5.68 -0.51 14.46
N LYS A 52 -6.05 -1.37 15.40
CA LYS A 52 -5.79 -1.14 16.83
C LYS A 52 -4.30 -1.34 17.13
N PRO A 53 -3.62 -0.35 17.72
CA PRO A 53 -2.23 -0.51 18.13
C PRO A 53 -2.12 -1.33 19.43
N TYR A 54 -1.53 -2.50 19.35
CA TYR A 54 -1.23 -3.30 20.54
C TYR A 54 0.15 -2.93 21.11
N PRO A 55 0.35 -2.96 22.45
CA PRO A 55 1.68 -2.79 23.06
C PRO A 55 2.69 -3.78 22.51
N ALA A 56 3.95 -3.35 22.35
CA ALA A 56 5.07 -4.18 21.90
C ALA A 56 4.79 -4.97 20.60
N SER A 57 4.03 -4.40 19.66
CA SER A 57 3.66 -5.06 18.41
C SER A 57 4.26 -4.38 17.17
N ILE A 58 4.36 -5.16 16.12
CA ILE A 58 4.65 -4.69 14.75
C ILE A 58 3.45 -5.07 13.90
N THR A 59 2.87 -4.10 13.21
CA THR A 59 1.86 -4.35 12.18
C THR A 59 2.57 -4.69 10.87
N VAL A 60 2.27 -5.85 10.31
CA VAL A 60 2.85 -6.30 9.04
C VAL A 60 1.77 -6.27 7.97
N ASN A 61 2.03 -5.61 6.85
CA ASN A 61 1.15 -5.65 5.70
C ASN A 61 1.85 -6.23 4.46
N ILE A 62 1.10 -7.02 3.70
CA ILE A 62 1.48 -7.51 2.38
C ILE A 62 1.47 -6.33 1.42
N ALA A 63 2.49 -6.25 0.58
CA ALA A 63 2.63 -5.23 -0.46
C ALA A 63 2.59 -5.84 -1.88
N ASP A 64 2.65 -4.99 -2.91
CA ASP A 64 2.34 -5.38 -4.28
C ASP A 64 3.28 -6.46 -4.85
N SER A 65 4.61 -6.35 -4.62
CA SER A 65 5.58 -7.32 -5.15
C SER A 65 5.29 -8.73 -4.63
N LEU A 66 4.95 -8.89 -3.35
CA LEU A 66 4.62 -10.20 -2.79
C LEU A 66 3.26 -10.70 -3.30
N SER A 67 2.33 -9.79 -3.57
CA SER A 67 1.06 -10.14 -4.20
C SER A 67 1.27 -10.66 -5.61
N PHE A 68 2.15 -10.06 -6.41
CA PHE A 68 2.52 -10.56 -7.75
C PHE A 68 3.18 -11.94 -7.68
N LEU A 69 4.16 -12.11 -6.80
CA LEU A 69 4.88 -13.39 -6.61
C LEU A 69 3.97 -14.54 -6.17
N THR A 70 2.81 -14.25 -5.65
CA THR A 70 1.84 -15.25 -5.20
C THR A 70 0.55 -15.27 -6.02
N ASN A 71 0.53 -14.58 -7.16
CA ASN A 71 -0.65 -14.39 -8.01
C ASN A 71 -1.91 -14.00 -7.24
N GLY A 72 -1.74 -13.07 -6.27
CA GLY A 72 -2.84 -12.56 -5.45
C GLY A 72 -3.29 -13.50 -4.31
N TYR A 73 -2.63 -14.63 -4.07
CA TYR A 73 -2.90 -15.45 -2.88
C TYR A 73 -2.66 -14.66 -1.60
N LEU A 74 -1.50 -14.03 -1.50
CA LEU A 74 -1.23 -13.01 -0.49
C LEU A 74 -1.61 -11.65 -1.07
N LYS A 75 -2.72 -11.11 -0.62
CA LYS A 75 -3.27 -9.87 -1.18
C LYS A 75 -2.57 -8.64 -0.63
N SER A 76 -2.17 -7.73 -1.50
CA SER A 76 -1.70 -6.42 -1.10
C SER A 76 -2.77 -5.65 -0.33
N SER A 77 -2.40 -5.08 0.81
CA SER A 77 -3.33 -4.47 1.75
C SER A 77 -3.53 -2.99 1.43
N ILE A 78 -4.77 -2.63 1.11
CA ILE A 78 -5.14 -1.22 0.89
C ILE A 78 -5.32 -0.56 2.25
N HIS A 79 -4.60 0.55 2.46
CA HIS A 79 -4.64 1.27 3.73
C HIS A 79 -4.53 2.78 3.53
N ARG A 80 -4.95 3.54 4.53
CA ARG A 80 -4.87 5.02 4.55
C ARG A 80 -4.57 5.52 5.95
N VAL A 81 -4.15 6.78 6.03
CA VAL A 81 -3.98 7.49 7.31
C VAL A 81 -5.00 8.62 7.36
N VAL A 82 -5.78 8.66 8.44
CA VAL A 82 -6.78 9.68 8.68
C VAL A 82 -6.44 10.52 9.90
N ALA A 83 -7.15 11.63 10.10
CA ALA A 83 -7.05 12.41 11.32
C ALA A 83 -7.36 11.52 12.53
N PRO A 84 -6.58 11.60 13.62
CA PRO A 84 -6.84 10.87 14.85
C PRO A 84 -8.20 11.26 15.46
N PRO A 85 -8.77 10.40 16.32
CA PRO A 85 -9.97 10.74 17.06
C PRO A 85 -9.74 11.95 17.98
N PRO A 86 -10.82 12.64 18.41
CA PRO A 86 -10.72 13.94 19.12
C PRO A 86 -9.84 13.93 20.37
N ASP A 87 -9.81 12.84 21.10
CA ASP A 87 -8.97 12.64 22.30
C ASP A 87 -7.48 12.56 21.99
N GLN A 88 -7.09 12.33 20.73
CA GLN A 88 -5.71 12.21 20.26
C GLN A 88 -5.34 13.23 19.18
N ALA A 89 -6.28 14.08 18.77
CA ALA A 89 -6.11 15.00 17.64
C ALA A 89 -4.99 16.05 17.86
N HIS A 90 -4.65 16.34 19.12
CA HIS A 90 -3.61 17.28 19.53
C HIS A 90 -2.20 16.67 19.55
N ILE A 91 -2.06 15.37 19.28
CA ILE A 91 -0.80 14.62 19.40
C ILE A 91 -0.18 14.43 18.01
N ASP A 92 1.11 14.77 17.87
CA ASP A 92 1.89 14.40 16.69
C ASP A 92 1.98 12.88 16.57
N ARG A 93 1.74 12.36 15.38
CA ARG A 93 1.84 10.92 15.13
C ARG A 93 3.19 10.57 14.52
N LEU A 94 4.05 9.90 15.28
CA LEU A 94 5.33 9.41 14.83
C LEU A 94 5.22 7.95 14.35
N GLY A 95 5.64 7.68 13.12
CA GLY A 95 5.68 6.33 12.55
C GLY A 95 7.08 5.91 12.14
N VAL A 96 7.52 4.78 12.67
CA VAL A 96 8.71 4.07 12.19
C VAL A 96 8.24 2.93 11.30
N LEU A 97 8.70 2.93 10.05
CA LEU A 97 8.35 1.94 9.04
C LEU A 97 9.62 1.35 8.45
N TYR A 98 9.58 0.06 8.17
CA TYR A 98 10.60 -0.61 7.38
C TYR A 98 9.95 -1.27 6.17
N PHE A 99 10.33 -0.83 4.97
CA PHE A 99 9.84 -1.36 3.71
C PHE A 99 10.77 -2.44 3.21
N VAL A 100 10.32 -3.68 3.26
CA VAL A 100 11.05 -4.81 2.69
C VAL A 100 10.84 -4.80 1.18
N ARG A 101 11.93 -4.74 0.43
CA ARG A 101 11.89 -4.73 -1.04
C ARG A 101 12.65 -5.94 -1.58
N PRO A 102 12.16 -6.57 -2.64
CA PRO A 102 12.94 -7.58 -3.35
C PRO A 102 14.13 -6.90 -4.08
N ALA A 103 15.10 -7.70 -4.50
CA ALA A 103 16.16 -7.24 -5.39
C ALA A 103 15.59 -6.67 -6.69
N ASP A 104 16.21 -5.64 -7.23
CA ASP A 104 15.68 -4.91 -8.40
C ASP A 104 15.54 -5.81 -9.64
N GLU A 105 16.38 -6.83 -9.76
CA GLU A 105 16.41 -7.78 -10.87
C GLU A 105 15.36 -8.88 -10.77
N LEU A 106 14.70 -9.02 -9.59
CA LEU A 106 13.69 -10.05 -9.42
C LEU A 106 12.52 -9.82 -10.38
N VAL A 107 12.23 -10.85 -11.18
CA VAL A 107 11.05 -10.84 -12.06
C VAL A 107 9.78 -11.04 -11.23
N LEU A 108 8.81 -10.14 -11.39
CA LEU A 108 7.53 -10.15 -10.69
C LEU A 108 6.53 -11.08 -11.39
N ARG A 109 6.78 -12.37 -11.30
CA ARG A 109 5.86 -13.43 -11.76
C ARG A 109 5.63 -14.43 -10.63
N PRO A 110 4.53 -15.20 -10.66
CA PRO A 110 4.26 -16.18 -9.63
C PRO A 110 5.42 -17.17 -9.45
N VAL A 111 5.79 -17.39 -8.18
CA VAL A 111 6.81 -18.39 -7.84
C VAL A 111 6.25 -19.80 -8.03
N GLU A 112 7.09 -20.73 -8.45
CA GLU A 112 6.72 -22.13 -8.50
C GLU A 112 6.47 -22.64 -7.08
N SER A 113 5.24 -23.10 -6.83
CA SER A 113 4.81 -23.53 -5.51
C SER A 113 3.72 -24.59 -5.62
N PRO A 114 3.91 -25.76 -4.97
CA PRO A 114 2.87 -26.80 -4.92
C PRO A 114 1.54 -26.31 -4.32
N LEU A 115 1.60 -25.28 -3.46
CA LEU A 115 0.39 -24.67 -2.92
C LEU A 115 -0.35 -23.88 -4.01
N LEU A 116 0.35 -23.01 -4.74
CA LEU A 116 -0.25 -22.20 -5.79
C LEU A 116 -0.78 -23.09 -6.92
N GLU A 117 -0.07 -24.14 -7.26
CA GLU A 117 -0.51 -25.14 -8.25
C GLU A 117 -1.83 -25.80 -7.81
N ARG A 118 -1.88 -26.34 -6.59
CA ARG A 118 -3.09 -26.98 -6.03
C ARG A 118 -4.29 -26.05 -5.96
N LEU A 119 -4.06 -24.74 -5.80
CA LEU A 119 -5.09 -23.72 -5.76
C LEU A 119 -5.47 -23.20 -7.16
N GLY A 120 -4.86 -23.70 -8.23
CA GLY A 120 -5.11 -23.20 -9.58
C GLY A 120 -4.61 -21.76 -9.82
N LEU A 121 -3.65 -21.29 -9.01
CA LEU A 121 -3.10 -19.95 -9.09
C LEU A 121 -1.79 -19.91 -9.90
N MET A 122 -1.30 -21.05 -10.38
CA MET A 122 -0.21 -21.06 -11.36
C MET A 122 -0.79 -20.76 -12.74
N LYS A 123 -0.23 -19.74 -13.40
CA LYS A 123 -0.52 -19.47 -14.81
C LYS A 123 0.61 -20.05 -15.64
N GLU A 124 0.28 -20.66 -16.76
CA GLU A 124 1.29 -20.93 -17.78
C GLU A 124 1.92 -19.58 -18.20
N ALA A 125 3.24 -19.57 -18.30
CA ALA A 125 3.96 -18.37 -18.71
C ALA A 125 3.59 -18.07 -20.18
N ASP A 126 2.94 -16.95 -20.42
CA ASP A 126 2.75 -16.44 -21.78
C ASP A 126 4.10 -15.83 -22.24
N PRO A 127 4.72 -16.38 -23.30
CA PRO A 127 5.96 -15.83 -23.84
C PRO A 127 5.85 -14.38 -24.32
N GLN A 128 4.64 -13.90 -24.56
CA GLN A 128 4.37 -12.52 -24.99
C GLN A 128 4.05 -11.59 -23.81
N GLU A 129 3.86 -12.12 -22.61
CA GLU A 129 3.60 -11.29 -21.43
C GLU A 129 4.85 -10.45 -21.10
N PRO A 130 4.72 -9.13 -20.95
CA PRO A 130 5.86 -8.27 -20.65
C PRO A 130 6.55 -8.68 -19.36
N VAL A 131 7.84 -8.90 -19.41
CA VAL A 131 8.63 -9.16 -18.21
C VAL A 131 8.76 -7.88 -17.41
N LEU A 132 8.27 -7.90 -16.17
CA LEU A 132 8.35 -6.79 -15.24
C LEU A 132 9.26 -7.17 -14.07
N THR A 133 10.32 -6.37 -13.84
CA THR A 133 11.17 -6.55 -12.67
C THR A 133 10.69 -5.69 -11.49
N ALA A 134 11.11 -6.07 -10.28
CA ALA A 134 10.80 -5.31 -9.07
C ALA A 134 11.33 -3.87 -9.14
N GLY A 135 12.51 -3.67 -9.69
CA GLY A 135 13.11 -2.34 -9.89
C GLY A 135 12.31 -1.48 -10.87
N GLU A 136 11.88 -2.04 -12.01
CA GLU A 136 11.01 -1.33 -12.96
C GLU A 136 9.68 -0.93 -12.32
N TRP A 137 9.06 -1.83 -11.58
CA TRP A 137 7.82 -1.58 -10.86
C TRP A 137 7.96 -0.41 -9.88
N VAL A 138 9.00 -0.45 -9.02
CA VAL A 138 9.24 0.60 -8.03
C VAL A 138 9.49 1.95 -8.71
N LYS A 139 10.35 1.99 -9.74
CA LYS A 139 10.66 3.23 -10.48
C LYS A 139 9.38 3.82 -11.09
N ALA A 140 8.55 3.00 -11.71
CA ALA A 140 7.29 3.44 -12.31
C ALA A 140 6.30 3.98 -11.26
N ARG A 141 6.17 3.30 -10.11
CA ARG A 141 5.32 3.74 -8.98
C ARG A 141 5.80 5.07 -8.40
N VAL A 142 7.11 5.23 -8.20
CA VAL A 142 7.68 6.48 -7.68
C VAL A 142 7.50 7.61 -8.68
N ALA A 143 7.82 7.40 -9.95
CA ALA A 143 7.65 8.42 -11.00
C ALA A 143 6.20 8.92 -11.08
N LYS A 144 5.23 8.01 -11.00
CA LYS A 144 3.81 8.38 -11.02
C LYS A 144 3.39 9.19 -9.79
N ASN A 145 3.91 8.85 -8.62
CA ASN A 145 3.61 9.61 -7.39
C ASN A 145 4.23 11.01 -7.41
N VAL A 146 5.45 11.17 -7.93
CA VAL A 146 6.10 12.47 -8.07
C VAL A 146 5.33 13.36 -9.05
N ASN A 147 4.88 12.82 -10.18
CA ASN A 147 4.10 13.57 -11.17
C ASN A 147 2.73 14.02 -10.64
N LYS A 148 2.14 13.26 -9.71
CA LYS A 148 0.90 13.67 -9.01
C LYS A 148 1.09 14.86 -8.08
N ALA A 149 2.25 14.99 -7.45
CA ALA A 149 2.55 16.15 -6.60
C ALA A 149 2.58 17.48 -7.38
N GLY A 150 2.69 17.43 -8.71
CA GLY A 150 2.64 18.58 -9.63
C GLY A 150 1.24 19.11 -9.96
N GLY A 151 0.16 18.67 -9.31
CA GLY A 151 -1.19 19.27 -9.43
C GLY A 151 -2.17 18.56 -10.37
N SER A 152 -1.92 17.32 -10.80
CA SER A 152 -2.94 16.55 -11.53
C SER A 152 -4.09 16.14 -10.59
N LYS A 153 -5.34 16.36 -11.03
CA LYS A 153 -6.53 15.86 -10.31
C LYS A 153 -6.39 14.35 -10.10
N GLU A 154 -6.30 13.94 -8.86
CA GLU A 154 -6.30 12.52 -8.51
C GLU A 154 -7.66 11.91 -8.87
N THR A 155 -7.64 10.93 -9.75
CA THR A 155 -8.81 10.08 -9.98
C THR A 155 -8.66 8.81 -9.16
N SER A 156 -9.64 8.50 -8.31
CA SER A 156 -9.76 7.17 -7.70
C SER A 156 -9.98 6.12 -8.78
N GLY A 157 -9.50 4.91 -8.57
CA GLY A 157 -9.69 3.78 -9.49
C GLY A 157 -8.40 3.10 -9.93
N GLU A 158 -8.54 2.20 -10.88
CA GLU A 158 -7.41 1.49 -11.50
C GLU A 158 -6.67 2.41 -12.46
N GLN A 159 -5.37 2.49 -12.31
CA GLN A 159 -4.50 3.23 -13.21
C GLN A 159 -3.36 2.34 -13.66
N GLU A 160 -3.15 2.28 -14.97
CA GLU A 160 -1.96 1.61 -15.50
C GLU A 160 -0.70 2.35 -15.04
N ILE A 161 0.24 1.57 -14.55
CA ILE A 161 1.52 2.04 -14.03
C ILE A 161 2.61 1.81 -15.07
N ILE A 162 2.75 0.56 -15.54
CA ILE A 162 3.77 0.16 -16.50
C ILE A 162 3.38 -1.17 -17.18
N LYS A 163 3.62 -1.29 -18.47
CA LYS A 163 3.49 -2.57 -19.21
C LYS A 163 2.17 -3.30 -18.96
N GLY A 164 1.04 -2.58 -18.95
CA GLY A 164 -0.27 -3.17 -18.67
C GLY A 164 -0.56 -3.48 -17.20
N VAL A 165 0.42 -3.33 -16.30
CA VAL A 165 0.23 -3.56 -14.86
C VAL A 165 -0.40 -2.34 -14.21
N LYS A 166 -1.47 -2.57 -13.46
CA LYS A 166 -2.28 -1.53 -12.84
C LYS A 166 -2.08 -1.47 -11.34
N ALA A 167 -2.23 -0.26 -10.78
CA ALA A 167 -2.40 -0.06 -9.35
C ALA A 167 -3.73 0.64 -9.08
N LYS A 168 -4.33 0.36 -7.91
CA LYS A 168 -5.58 0.97 -7.47
C LYS A 168 -5.28 2.09 -6.48
N TYR A 169 -5.96 3.22 -6.67
CA TYR A 169 -5.94 4.37 -5.76
C TYR A 169 -7.35 4.59 -5.23
N TYR A 170 -7.45 5.00 -3.98
CA TYR A 170 -8.71 5.15 -3.26
C TYR A 170 -8.76 6.49 -2.53
N ASP A 171 -9.88 7.16 -2.63
CA ASP A 171 -10.16 8.40 -1.87
C ASP A 171 -10.58 8.12 -0.43
#